data_4b310aa32c3bc2b378a6d3e0182933ab
#
_entry.id   4b310aa32c3bc2b378a6d3e0182933ab
#
_cell.length_a   1.000
_cell.length_b   1.000
_cell.length_c   1.000
_cell.angle_alpha   90.00
_cell.angle_beta   90.00
_cell.angle_gamma   90.00
#
_symmetry.space_group_name_H-M   'P 1'
#
loop_
_entity.id
_entity.type
_entity.pdbx_description
1 polymer ?
#
loop_
_entity_poly.entity_id
_entity_poly.type
_entity_poly.pdbx_seq_one_letter_code
_entity_poly.pdbx_strand_id
1 'polypeptide(L)'
;APHGLAARLLKKYGIALRDCSNYPGLETSGWLRSGVRTPEEHALLAEALRAELAGNGPSIIRKAPKPALMIQGTCSDAGKSVLTAALCRIFLQDGYHVAPFKAQNMALNSGVTALGEEMGRAQLVQAQACRIDPDARMNPILLKPHSNTGSQVIVMGRPVGRMDAREYFTAKRRFWPDVCKAYDSLADEYELLCLEGAGSPGEINLKSADVVNMNMARYARARVLLAGDIDRGGVYASFLGTWMTFAPWEKELLAGFVVNKFRGDPDLLAPAHSYMRNRTGKPVLVVIPMMRDIN
;
A
#
# COMPACT_ATOMS: atom_id res chain seq x y z
N ALA A 1 -10.45 -30.31 19.06
CA ALA A 1 -9.14 -30.07 18.39
C ALA A 1 -8.01 -30.51 19.32
N PRO A 2 -6.84 -30.94 18.77
CA PRO A 2 -5.67 -31.26 19.60
C PRO A 2 -5.27 -30.08 20.49
N HIS A 3 -4.83 -30.39 21.71
CA HIS A 3 -4.45 -29.38 22.69
C HIS A 3 -3.41 -28.39 22.09
N GLY A 4 -3.65 -27.09 22.24
CA GLY A 4 -2.75 -26.05 21.75
C GLY A 4 -2.77 -25.81 20.24
N LEU A 5 -3.71 -26.38 19.46
CA LEU A 5 -3.80 -26.20 18.03
C LEU A 5 -3.96 -24.70 17.64
N ALA A 6 -4.81 -23.95 18.35
CA ALA A 6 -4.96 -22.50 18.10
C ALA A 6 -3.66 -21.74 18.29
N ALA A 7 -2.88 -22.06 19.33
CA ALA A 7 -1.58 -21.44 19.59
C ALA A 7 -0.53 -21.79 18.48
N ARG A 8 -0.54 -23.05 18.02
CA ARG A 8 0.35 -23.46 16.92
C ARG A 8 -0.02 -22.79 15.59
N LEU A 9 -1.31 -22.71 15.26
CA LEU A 9 -1.79 -22.04 14.06
C LEU A 9 -1.43 -20.54 14.07
N LEU A 10 -1.59 -19.90 15.22
CA LEU A 10 -1.16 -18.51 15.37
C LEU A 10 0.35 -18.35 15.19
N LYS A 11 1.15 -19.18 15.87
CA LYS A 11 2.61 -19.08 15.87
C LYS A 11 3.24 -19.44 14.51
N LYS A 12 2.76 -20.51 13.86
CA LYS A 12 3.36 -21.02 12.61
C LYS A 12 2.80 -20.35 11.36
N TYR A 13 1.50 -20.07 11.35
CA TYR A 13 0.78 -19.62 10.14
C TYR A 13 0.19 -18.21 10.27
N GLY A 14 0.29 -17.60 11.46
CA GLY A 14 -0.32 -16.29 11.74
C GLY A 14 -1.85 -16.32 11.70
N ILE A 15 -2.46 -17.53 11.84
CA ILE A 15 -3.90 -17.72 11.80
C ILE A 15 -4.44 -17.71 13.22
N ALA A 16 -5.22 -16.66 13.55
CA ALA A 16 -5.88 -16.54 14.85
C ALA A 16 -7.20 -17.27 14.83
N LEU A 17 -7.33 -18.33 15.63
CA LEU A 17 -8.60 -18.97 15.97
C LEU A 17 -8.90 -18.78 17.45
N ARG A 18 -10.18 -18.58 17.77
CA ARG A 18 -10.62 -18.51 19.15
C ARG A 18 -10.81 -19.91 19.70
N ASP A 19 -10.14 -20.23 20.79
CA ASP A 19 -10.40 -21.41 21.59
C ASP A 19 -11.70 -21.19 22.36
N CYS A 20 -12.61 -22.15 22.26
CA CYS A 20 -13.95 -22.09 22.87
C CYS A 20 -14.03 -22.86 24.18
N SER A 21 -12.92 -23.31 24.75
CA SER A 21 -12.91 -24.08 26.01
C SER A 21 -13.45 -23.29 27.22
N ASN A 22 -13.53 -21.95 27.12
CA ASN A 22 -14.11 -21.09 28.15
C ASN A 22 -15.62 -20.86 28.00
N TYR A 23 -16.29 -21.55 27.06
CA TYR A 23 -17.75 -21.46 26.92
C TYR A 23 -18.43 -22.61 27.68
N PRO A 24 -19.54 -22.34 28.41
CA PRO A 24 -20.29 -23.38 29.09
C PRO A 24 -20.71 -24.50 28.14
N GLY A 25 -20.38 -25.75 28.49
CA GLY A 25 -20.67 -26.93 27.72
C GLY A 25 -19.67 -27.28 26.61
N LEU A 26 -18.60 -26.48 26.45
CA LEU A 26 -17.56 -26.72 25.46
C LEU A 26 -16.15 -26.94 26.09
N GLU A 27 -16.05 -27.07 27.40
CA GLU A 27 -14.81 -27.07 28.18
C GLU A 27 -13.87 -28.21 27.80
N THR A 28 -14.42 -29.36 27.39
CA THR A 28 -13.64 -30.56 27.03
C THR A 28 -13.66 -30.89 25.56
N SER A 29 -14.37 -30.13 24.74
CA SER A 29 -14.68 -30.51 23.35
C SER A 29 -13.62 -30.16 22.32
N GLY A 30 -12.64 -29.33 22.67
CA GLY A 30 -11.60 -28.84 21.72
C GLY A 30 -12.17 -28.05 20.54
N TRP A 31 -13.25 -27.31 20.74
CA TRP A 31 -13.86 -26.49 19.71
C TRP A 31 -13.05 -25.22 19.45
N LEU A 32 -12.88 -24.91 18.17
CA LEU A 32 -12.24 -23.65 17.72
C LEU A 32 -13.24 -22.86 16.87
N ARG A 33 -13.27 -21.55 17.05
CA ARG A 33 -14.13 -20.64 16.28
C ARG A 33 -13.28 -19.82 15.31
N SER A 34 -13.69 -19.84 14.03
CA SER A 34 -13.20 -18.94 12.97
C SER A 34 -14.30 -17.94 12.60
N GLY A 35 -13.94 -16.72 12.27
CA GLY A 35 -14.84 -15.77 11.60
C GLY A 35 -15.07 -16.18 10.14
N VAL A 36 -16.18 -15.71 9.55
CA VAL A 36 -16.39 -15.81 8.09
C VAL A 36 -15.35 -14.90 7.41
N ARG A 37 -14.58 -15.48 6.51
CA ARG A 37 -13.47 -14.85 5.81
C ARG A 37 -13.62 -15.02 4.31
N THR A 38 -12.66 -14.51 3.53
CA THR A 38 -12.65 -14.72 2.08
C THR A 38 -12.40 -16.19 1.73
N PRO A 39 -12.76 -16.65 0.53
CA PRO A 39 -12.44 -18.01 0.07
C PRO A 39 -10.94 -18.34 0.15
N GLU A 40 -10.07 -17.37 -0.14
CA GLU A 40 -8.63 -17.54 -0.08
C GLU A 40 -8.12 -17.71 1.37
N GLU A 41 -8.69 -16.96 2.31
CA GLU A 41 -8.36 -17.10 3.73
C GLU A 41 -8.87 -18.45 4.29
N HIS A 42 -10.01 -18.92 3.80
CA HIS A 42 -10.53 -20.26 4.14
C HIS A 42 -9.66 -21.38 3.56
N ALA A 43 -9.16 -21.23 2.33
CA ALA A 43 -8.24 -22.18 1.72
C ALA A 43 -6.93 -22.28 2.53
N LEU A 44 -6.36 -21.16 2.94
CA LEU A 44 -5.18 -21.07 3.82
C LEU A 44 -5.42 -21.75 5.17
N LEU A 45 -6.58 -21.49 5.79
CA LEU A 45 -6.95 -22.12 7.06
C LEU A 45 -7.08 -23.65 6.90
N ALA A 46 -7.74 -24.10 5.84
CA ALA A 46 -7.93 -25.51 5.56
C ALA A 46 -6.59 -26.25 5.32
N GLU A 47 -5.68 -25.62 4.60
CA GLU A 47 -4.34 -26.15 4.36
C GLU A 47 -3.52 -26.23 5.64
N ALA A 48 -3.49 -25.17 6.43
CA ALA A 48 -2.80 -25.12 7.72
C ALA A 48 -3.36 -26.16 8.71
N LEU A 49 -4.67 -26.35 8.74
CA LEU A 49 -5.32 -27.38 9.56
C LEU A 49 -4.95 -28.79 9.11
N ARG A 50 -4.95 -29.07 7.80
CA ARG A 50 -4.53 -30.40 7.28
C ARG A 50 -3.08 -30.69 7.67
N ALA A 51 -2.20 -29.71 7.51
CA ALA A 51 -0.79 -29.84 7.85
C ALA A 51 -0.56 -30.13 9.33
N GLU A 52 -1.25 -29.41 10.23
CA GLU A 52 -1.12 -29.61 11.69
C GLU A 52 -1.75 -30.93 12.17
N LEU A 53 -2.81 -31.39 11.54
CA LEU A 53 -3.50 -32.64 11.90
C LEU A 53 -2.80 -33.88 11.33
N ALA A 54 -2.09 -33.76 10.21
CA ALA A 54 -1.32 -34.87 9.63
C ALA A 54 0.05 -35.11 10.30
N GLY A 55 0.48 -34.28 11.24
CA GLY A 55 1.77 -34.38 11.90
C GLY A 55 2.97 -34.00 11.02
N ASN A 56 2.73 -33.74 9.73
CA ASN A 56 3.72 -33.29 8.76
C ASN A 56 3.35 -31.87 8.30
N GLY A 57 3.55 -30.88 9.15
CA GLY A 57 3.34 -29.50 8.73
C GLY A 57 4.32 -29.16 7.62
N PRO A 58 3.86 -28.85 6.37
CA PRO A 58 4.75 -28.18 5.46
C PRO A 58 5.20 -26.91 6.16
N SER A 59 6.49 -26.63 6.15
CA SER A 59 6.96 -25.30 6.48
C SER A 59 6.39 -24.39 5.39
N ILE A 60 5.19 -23.83 5.60
CA ILE A 60 4.83 -22.60 4.94
C ILE A 60 5.77 -21.59 5.58
N ILE A 61 7.00 -21.57 5.08
CA ILE A 61 7.92 -20.48 5.30
C ILE A 61 7.20 -19.33 4.60
N ARG A 62 6.40 -18.54 5.33
CA ARG A 62 6.15 -17.19 4.89
C ARG A 62 7.54 -16.60 4.76
N LYS A 63 8.02 -16.43 3.52
CA LYS A 63 9.18 -15.57 3.27
C LYS A 63 8.97 -14.33 4.12
N ALA A 64 9.99 -13.94 4.89
CA ALA A 64 9.92 -12.71 5.66
C ALA A 64 9.37 -11.61 4.73
N PRO A 65 8.37 -10.84 5.17
CA PRO A 65 7.77 -9.85 4.28
C PRO A 65 8.89 -8.98 3.74
N LYS A 66 8.94 -8.83 2.42
CA LYS A 66 9.93 -7.97 1.79
C LYS A 66 9.76 -6.55 2.30
N PRO A 67 10.84 -5.82 2.55
CA PRO A 67 10.76 -4.41 2.92
C PRO A 67 9.95 -3.63 1.90
N ALA A 68 9.04 -2.80 2.39
CA ALA A 68 8.23 -1.95 1.55
C ALA A 68 8.07 -0.56 2.19
N LEU A 69 8.24 0.48 1.38
CA LEU A 69 8.05 1.87 1.78
C LEU A 69 7.00 2.50 0.87
N MET A 70 6.06 3.23 1.44
CA MET A 70 4.98 3.84 0.67
C MET A 70 4.92 5.34 0.86
N ILE A 71 4.94 6.08 -0.24
CA ILE A 71 4.69 7.52 -0.26
C ILE A 71 3.21 7.76 -0.48
N GLN A 72 2.58 8.43 0.48
CA GLN A 72 1.21 8.94 0.35
C GLN A 72 1.25 10.47 0.43
N GLY A 73 0.20 11.14 0.00
CA GLY A 73 0.13 12.60 0.02
C GLY A 73 -1.11 13.11 0.73
N THR A 74 -1.04 14.30 1.31
CA THR A 74 -2.23 14.98 1.87
C THR A 74 -3.20 15.42 0.79
N CYS A 75 -2.75 15.50 -0.48
CA CYS A 75 -3.56 15.88 -1.64
C CYS A 75 -2.91 15.37 -2.94
N SER A 76 -3.62 15.56 -4.07
CA SER A 76 -3.00 15.48 -5.39
C SER A 76 -1.86 16.48 -5.51
N ASP A 77 -0.88 16.20 -6.37
CA ASP A 77 0.29 17.06 -6.64
C ASP A 77 1.20 17.38 -5.42
N ALA A 78 1.04 16.67 -4.31
CA ALA A 78 1.97 16.77 -3.17
C ALA A 78 3.39 16.31 -3.50
N GLY A 79 3.64 15.80 -4.71
CA GLY A 79 4.94 15.34 -5.19
C GLY A 79 5.20 13.85 -5.01
N LYS A 80 4.17 13.04 -4.73
CA LYS A 80 4.31 11.59 -4.49
C LYS A 80 5.14 10.88 -5.54
N SER A 81 4.84 11.09 -6.82
CA SER A 81 5.50 10.37 -7.94
C SER A 81 6.99 10.70 -8.04
N VAL A 82 7.36 11.97 -7.85
CA VAL A 82 8.76 12.40 -7.86
C VAL A 82 9.50 11.83 -6.65
N LEU A 83 8.90 11.91 -5.46
CA LEU A 83 9.49 11.36 -4.24
C LEU A 83 9.69 9.85 -4.33
N THR A 84 8.71 9.13 -4.91
CA THR A 84 8.84 7.68 -5.14
C THR A 84 9.96 7.38 -6.13
N ALA A 85 10.06 8.12 -7.23
CA ALA A 85 11.15 7.96 -8.19
C ALA A 85 12.53 8.24 -7.55
N ALA A 86 12.62 9.28 -6.73
CA ALA A 86 13.84 9.63 -5.99
C ALA A 86 14.25 8.51 -5.03
N LEU A 87 13.31 7.96 -4.25
CA LEU A 87 13.58 6.84 -3.34
C LEU A 87 13.98 5.58 -4.10
N CYS A 88 13.33 5.26 -5.21
CA CYS A 88 13.76 4.17 -6.10
C CYS A 88 15.22 4.34 -6.52
N ARG A 89 15.61 5.55 -6.92
CA ARG A 89 16.99 5.84 -7.32
C ARG A 89 17.97 5.75 -6.16
N ILE A 90 17.62 6.27 -4.99
CA ILE A 90 18.45 6.23 -3.78
C ILE A 90 18.69 4.78 -3.37
N PHE A 91 17.64 3.97 -3.23
CA PHE A 91 17.79 2.56 -2.85
C PHE A 91 18.57 1.74 -3.88
N LEU A 92 18.41 2.04 -5.18
CA LEU A 92 19.26 1.43 -6.20
C LEU A 92 20.74 1.80 -6.00
N GLN A 93 21.05 3.06 -5.67
CA GLN A 93 22.41 3.52 -5.40
C GLN A 93 23.00 2.90 -4.12
N ASP A 94 22.14 2.62 -3.14
CA ASP A 94 22.50 1.90 -1.92
C ASP A 94 22.68 0.39 -2.14
N GLY A 95 22.52 -0.08 -3.39
CA GLY A 95 22.76 -1.46 -3.80
C GLY A 95 21.56 -2.41 -3.69
N TYR A 96 20.37 -1.90 -3.41
CA TYR A 96 19.15 -2.73 -3.37
C TYR A 96 18.59 -3.02 -4.77
N HIS A 97 18.12 -4.23 -4.98
CA HIS A 97 17.28 -4.58 -6.12
C HIS A 97 15.85 -4.12 -5.85
N VAL A 98 15.49 -2.95 -6.38
CA VAL A 98 14.26 -2.21 -6.03
C VAL A 98 13.33 -2.10 -7.24
N ALA A 99 12.01 -2.17 -6.99
CA ALA A 99 10.99 -1.86 -7.99
C ALA A 99 9.92 -0.89 -7.43
N PRO A 100 9.31 -0.07 -8.30
CA PRO A 100 8.17 0.76 -7.95
C PRO A 100 6.87 -0.06 -7.98
N PHE A 101 5.85 0.42 -7.23
CA PHE A 101 4.51 -0.14 -7.30
C PHE A 101 3.45 0.91 -7.02
N LYS A 102 2.44 0.98 -7.88
CA LYS A 102 1.25 1.79 -7.64
C LYS A 102 0.00 0.99 -8.03
N ALA A 103 -0.73 0.52 -7.04
CA ALA A 103 -1.87 -0.38 -7.22
C ALA A 103 -2.90 0.14 -8.22
N GLN A 104 -3.21 1.44 -8.14
CA GLN A 104 -4.11 2.12 -9.06
C GLN A 104 -3.56 3.50 -9.41
N ASN A 105 -3.51 3.82 -10.70
CA ASN A 105 -3.24 5.18 -11.16
C ASN A 105 -4.44 5.73 -11.95
N MET A 106 -4.62 7.04 -11.90
CA MET A 106 -5.56 7.76 -12.77
C MET A 106 -4.75 8.80 -13.54
N ALA A 107 -4.58 8.59 -14.84
CA ALA A 107 -3.78 9.48 -15.68
C ALA A 107 -4.22 9.38 -17.13
N LEU A 108 -4.21 10.51 -17.83
CA LEU A 108 -4.35 10.56 -19.29
C LEU A 108 -3.03 10.14 -19.96
N ASN A 109 -1.90 10.52 -19.35
CA ASN A 109 -0.58 10.20 -19.88
C ASN A 109 -0.19 8.78 -19.48
N SER A 110 -0.05 7.92 -20.47
CA SER A 110 0.38 6.54 -20.36
C SER A 110 1.53 6.26 -21.33
N GLY A 111 2.14 5.12 -21.19
CA GLY A 111 3.07 4.54 -22.15
C GLY A 111 2.91 3.04 -22.15
N VAL A 112 3.68 2.36 -22.97
CA VAL A 112 3.59 0.92 -23.15
C VAL A 112 4.89 0.24 -22.75
N THR A 113 4.78 -0.97 -22.22
CA THR A 113 5.91 -1.86 -21.98
C THR A 113 6.41 -2.46 -23.29
N ALA A 114 7.55 -3.14 -23.26
CA ALA A 114 8.05 -3.89 -24.41
C ALA A 114 7.07 -4.97 -24.92
N LEU A 115 6.14 -5.42 -24.06
CA LEU A 115 5.08 -6.38 -24.42
C LEU A 115 3.81 -5.71 -24.96
N GLY A 116 3.80 -4.38 -25.14
CA GLY A 116 2.63 -3.62 -25.59
C GLY A 116 1.58 -3.41 -24.51
N GLU A 117 1.90 -3.64 -23.24
CA GLU A 117 1.01 -3.45 -22.09
C GLU A 117 1.03 -1.98 -21.65
N GLU A 118 -0.13 -1.41 -21.41
CA GLU A 118 -0.27 0.01 -21.08
C GLU A 118 -0.15 0.25 -19.58
N MET A 119 0.64 1.26 -19.16
CA MET A 119 0.79 1.67 -17.78
C MET A 119 0.97 3.18 -17.64
N GLY A 120 0.80 3.70 -16.43
CA GLY A 120 0.93 5.14 -16.16
C GLY A 120 2.37 5.65 -16.40
N ARG A 121 2.49 6.83 -17.04
CA ARG A 121 3.81 7.42 -17.33
C ARG A 121 4.69 7.59 -16.08
N ALA A 122 4.10 7.95 -14.95
CA ALA A 122 4.87 8.12 -13.71
C ALA A 122 5.58 6.81 -13.29
N GLN A 123 4.93 5.66 -13.47
CA GLN A 123 5.52 4.36 -13.14
C GLN A 123 6.59 3.93 -14.15
N LEU A 124 6.49 4.36 -15.43
CA LEU A 124 7.59 4.21 -16.39
C LEU A 124 8.86 4.96 -15.92
N VAL A 125 8.69 6.22 -15.48
CA VAL A 125 9.80 7.02 -14.94
C VAL A 125 10.38 6.39 -13.67
N GLN A 126 9.53 5.83 -12.82
CA GLN A 126 9.98 5.13 -11.60
C GLN A 126 10.73 3.84 -11.92
N ALA A 127 10.31 3.07 -12.92
CA ALA A 127 11.05 1.90 -13.42
C ALA A 127 12.42 2.30 -13.98
N GLN A 128 12.48 3.38 -14.78
CA GLN A 128 13.73 3.95 -15.25
C GLN A 128 14.63 4.42 -14.11
N ALA A 129 14.06 4.98 -13.04
CA ALA A 129 14.79 5.34 -11.83
C ALA A 129 15.43 4.11 -11.17
N CYS A 130 14.78 2.97 -11.20
CA CYS A 130 15.31 1.68 -10.75
C CYS A 130 16.26 1.01 -11.75
N ARG A 131 16.42 1.54 -12.99
CA ARG A 131 17.16 0.91 -14.11
C ARG A 131 16.64 -0.48 -14.46
N ILE A 132 15.33 -0.66 -14.40
CA ILE A 132 14.64 -1.89 -14.80
C ILE A 132 13.65 -1.60 -15.94
N ASP A 133 13.31 -2.62 -16.69
CA ASP A 133 12.29 -2.51 -17.72
C ASP A 133 10.90 -2.29 -17.11
N PRO A 134 10.08 -1.41 -17.69
CA PRO A 134 8.70 -1.24 -17.27
C PRO A 134 7.88 -2.52 -17.41
N ASP A 135 7.07 -2.81 -16.40
CA ASP A 135 6.24 -4.00 -16.32
C ASP A 135 4.84 -3.60 -15.80
N ALA A 136 3.79 -4.10 -16.44
CA ALA A 136 2.41 -3.78 -16.07
C ALA A 136 2.06 -4.14 -14.60
N ARG A 137 2.79 -5.08 -14.01
CA ARG A 137 2.68 -5.41 -12.58
C ARG A 137 3.00 -4.22 -11.66
N MET A 138 3.82 -3.27 -12.11
CA MET A 138 4.14 -2.05 -11.35
C MET A 138 2.98 -1.07 -11.26
N ASN A 139 2.00 -1.18 -12.17
CA ASN A 139 0.76 -0.41 -12.18
C ASN A 139 -0.41 -1.27 -12.67
N PRO A 140 -0.89 -2.22 -11.84
CA PRO A 140 -1.89 -3.20 -12.26
C PRO A 140 -3.22 -2.60 -12.67
N ILE A 141 -3.61 -1.43 -12.13
CA ILE A 141 -4.83 -0.73 -12.53
C ILE A 141 -4.49 0.66 -13.02
N LEU A 142 -4.87 0.97 -14.27
CA LEU A 142 -4.80 2.32 -14.82
C LEU A 142 -6.21 2.76 -15.26
N LEU A 143 -6.62 3.94 -14.80
CA LEU A 143 -7.85 4.60 -15.20
C LEU A 143 -7.50 5.76 -16.13
N LYS A 144 -8.04 5.74 -17.34
CA LYS A 144 -7.91 6.84 -18.32
C LYS A 144 -9.24 7.58 -18.42
N PRO A 145 -9.38 8.76 -17.78
CA PRO A 145 -10.60 9.55 -17.91
C PRO A 145 -10.90 9.86 -19.38
N HIS A 146 -12.14 9.64 -19.81
CA HIS A 146 -12.59 9.99 -21.17
C HIS A 146 -13.76 10.98 -21.15
N SER A 147 -14.35 11.23 -19.96
CA SER A 147 -15.43 12.18 -19.71
C SER A 147 -15.36 12.66 -18.25
N ASN A 148 -16.25 13.57 -17.86
CA ASN A 148 -16.35 14.05 -16.48
C ASN A 148 -16.68 12.94 -15.46
N THR A 149 -17.30 11.84 -15.89
CA THR A 149 -17.78 10.76 -15.02
C THR A 149 -17.27 9.39 -15.39
N GLY A 150 -16.62 9.22 -16.54
CA GLY A 150 -16.24 7.90 -17.07
C GLY A 150 -14.76 7.76 -17.33
N SER A 151 -14.26 6.55 -17.13
CA SER A 151 -12.87 6.16 -17.43
C SER A 151 -12.81 4.84 -18.20
N GLN A 152 -11.85 4.74 -19.10
CA GLN A 152 -11.41 3.46 -19.59
C GLN A 152 -10.59 2.78 -18.49
N VAL A 153 -10.96 1.57 -18.14
CA VAL A 153 -10.28 0.76 -17.13
C VAL A 153 -9.32 -0.19 -17.82
N ILE A 154 -8.07 -0.15 -17.39
CA ILE A 154 -7.00 -1.01 -17.87
C ILE A 154 -6.51 -1.83 -16.68
N VAL A 155 -6.45 -3.14 -16.82
CA VAL A 155 -6.00 -4.08 -15.80
C VAL A 155 -4.85 -4.89 -16.36
N MET A 156 -3.72 -4.92 -15.65
CA MET A 156 -2.49 -5.60 -16.08
C MET A 156 -2.10 -5.22 -17.53
N GLY A 157 -2.14 -3.92 -17.81
CA GLY A 157 -1.77 -3.35 -19.10
C GLY A 157 -2.76 -3.55 -20.24
N ARG A 158 -3.94 -4.18 -19.99
CA ARG A 158 -4.94 -4.49 -21.02
C ARG A 158 -6.28 -3.82 -20.72
N PRO A 159 -6.94 -3.18 -21.71
CA PRO A 159 -8.24 -2.58 -21.50
C PRO A 159 -9.31 -3.65 -21.22
N VAL A 160 -10.06 -3.45 -20.12
CA VAL A 160 -11.15 -4.35 -19.72
C VAL A 160 -12.54 -3.75 -19.94
N GLY A 161 -12.61 -2.46 -20.30
CA GLY A 161 -13.88 -1.79 -20.61
C GLY A 161 -13.89 -0.32 -20.20
N ARG A 162 -15.05 0.31 -20.35
CA ARG A 162 -15.33 1.66 -19.87
C ARG A 162 -16.29 1.56 -18.72
N MET A 163 -16.07 2.32 -17.68
CA MET A 163 -16.92 2.35 -16.49
C MET A 163 -17.11 3.80 -16.07
N ASP A 164 -18.30 4.13 -15.57
CA ASP A 164 -18.49 5.36 -14.84
C ASP A 164 -17.90 5.28 -13.43
N ALA A 165 -17.81 6.40 -12.73
CA ALA A 165 -17.22 6.46 -11.40
C ALA A 165 -17.96 5.55 -10.38
N ARG A 166 -19.27 5.43 -10.49
CA ARG A 166 -20.11 4.63 -9.59
C ARG A 166 -19.96 3.13 -9.89
N GLU A 167 -19.96 2.76 -11.17
CA GLU A 167 -19.70 1.40 -11.62
C GLU A 167 -18.29 0.96 -11.18
N TYR A 168 -17.29 1.78 -11.41
CA TYR A 168 -15.91 1.48 -11.00
C TYR A 168 -15.80 1.35 -9.48
N PHE A 169 -16.43 2.22 -8.70
CA PHE A 169 -16.41 2.14 -7.24
C PHE A 169 -16.91 0.77 -6.72
N THR A 170 -17.93 0.23 -7.37
CA THR A 170 -18.47 -1.11 -7.06
C THR A 170 -17.56 -2.23 -7.57
N ALA A 171 -17.02 -2.04 -8.79
CA ALA A 171 -16.24 -3.08 -9.49
C ALA A 171 -14.79 -3.21 -8.97
N LYS A 172 -14.18 -2.12 -8.45
CA LYS A 172 -12.74 -2.10 -8.14
C LYS A 172 -12.30 -3.19 -7.15
N ARG A 173 -13.18 -3.66 -6.27
CA ARG A 173 -12.88 -4.78 -5.38
C ARG A 173 -12.64 -6.09 -6.13
N ARG A 174 -13.19 -6.25 -7.33
CA ARG A 174 -12.98 -7.44 -8.18
C ARG A 174 -11.56 -7.51 -8.70
N PHE A 175 -10.89 -6.36 -8.84
CA PHE A 175 -9.50 -6.27 -9.31
C PHE A 175 -8.47 -6.38 -8.18
N TRP A 176 -8.92 -6.43 -6.92
CA TRP A 176 -8.02 -6.57 -5.78
C TRP A 176 -7.13 -7.83 -5.84
N PRO A 177 -7.63 -9.02 -6.23
CA PRO A 177 -6.79 -10.20 -6.43
C PRO A 177 -5.67 -9.99 -7.46
N ASP A 178 -5.95 -9.26 -8.55
CA ASP A 178 -4.92 -8.95 -9.57
C ASP A 178 -3.86 -8.00 -9.02
N VAL A 179 -4.26 -7.01 -8.22
CA VAL A 179 -3.35 -6.11 -7.51
C VAL A 179 -2.44 -6.89 -6.56
N CYS A 180 -3.01 -7.79 -5.75
CA CYS A 180 -2.26 -8.62 -4.82
C CYS A 180 -1.27 -9.53 -5.55
N LYS A 181 -1.71 -10.21 -6.62
CA LYS A 181 -0.87 -11.07 -7.46
C LYS A 181 0.32 -10.30 -8.06
N ALA A 182 0.05 -9.10 -8.60
CA ALA A 182 1.08 -8.26 -9.18
C ALA A 182 2.12 -7.86 -8.12
N TYR A 183 1.65 -7.42 -6.95
CA TYR A 183 2.52 -7.07 -5.83
C TYR A 183 3.36 -8.25 -5.35
N ASP A 184 2.74 -9.41 -5.11
CA ASP A 184 3.43 -10.59 -4.59
C ASP A 184 4.49 -11.09 -5.58
N SER A 185 4.18 -11.09 -6.88
CA SER A 185 5.12 -11.45 -7.93
C SER A 185 6.34 -10.53 -7.96
N LEU A 186 6.15 -9.20 -7.87
CA LEU A 186 7.26 -8.26 -7.75
C LEU A 186 8.03 -8.43 -6.44
N ALA A 187 7.34 -8.66 -5.33
CA ALA A 187 7.99 -8.89 -4.04
C ALA A 187 8.81 -10.18 -4.00
N ASP A 188 8.52 -11.17 -4.85
CA ASP A 188 9.34 -12.36 -5.00
C ASP A 188 10.63 -12.09 -5.80
N GLU A 189 10.59 -11.15 -6.74
CA GLU A 189 11.71 -10.81 -7.62
C GLU A 189 12.64 -9.75 -7.02
N TYR A 190 12.10 -8.76 -6.31
CA TYR A 190 12.84 -7.60 -5.81
C TYR A 190 13.04 -7.67 -4.29
N GLU A 191 14.11 -7.03 -3.81
CA GLU A 191 14.45 -6.98 -2.37
C GLU A 191 13.63 -5.93 -1.63
N LEU A 192 13.26 -4.84 -2.32
CA LEU A 192 12.52 -3.70 -1.77
C LEU A 192 11.49 -3.20 -2.78
N LEU A 193 10.30 -2.86 -2.30
CA LEU A 193 9.29 -2.20 -3.12
C LEU A 193 9.01 -0.77 -2.63
N CYS A 194 9.09 0.19 -3.56
CA CYS A 194 8.69 1.58 -3.34
C CYS A 194 7.26 1.78 -3.85
N LEU A 195 6.32 1.94 -2.93
CA LEU A 195 4.91 2.10 -3.26
C LEU A 195 4.52 3.58 -3.34
N GLU A 196 3.57 3.87 -4.22
CA GLU A 196 2.96 5.19 -4.34
C GLU A 196 1.45 5.10 -4.11
N GLY A 197 0.90 5.99 -3.26
CA GLY A 197 -0.54 6.16 -3.09
C GLY A 197 -1.16 7.04 -4.18
N ALA A 198 -2.50 7.13 -4.20
CA ALA A 198 -3.25 8.00 -5.10
C ALA A 198 -4.13 8.96 -4.30
N GLY A 199 -4.23 10.22 -4.75
CA GLY A 199 -4.98 11.27 -4.04
C GLY A 199 -4.49 11.45 -2.62
N SER A 200 -5.40 11.36 -1.65
CA SER A 200 -5.12 11.43 -0.21
C SER A 200 -5.73 10.25 0.55
N PRO A 201 -5.03 9.65 1.51
CA PRO A 201 -5.61 8.66 2.42
C PRO A 201 -6.64 9.27 3.38
N GLY A 202 -6.72 10.60 3.43
CA GLY A 202 -7.69 11.34 4.23
C GLY A 202 -9.07 11.49 3.57
N GLU A 203 -9.27 11.01 2.34
CA GLU A 203 -10.55 11.05 1.64
C GLU A 203 -11.54 10.04 2.23
N ILE A 204 -12.28 10.47 3.25
CA ILE A 204 -13.14 9.63 4.10
C ILE A 204 -14.17 8.85 3.28
N ASN A 205 -14.74 9.47 2.25
CA ASN A 205 -15.72 8.89 1.34
C ASN A 205 -15.18 7.73 0.50
N LEU A 206 -13.86 7.64 0.31
CA LEU A 206 -13.22 6.60 -0.50
C LEU A 206 -12.62 5.46 0.33
N LYS A 207 -12.51 5.62 1.66
CA LYS A 207 -11.84 4.65 2.54
C LYS A 207 -12.43 3.23 2.46
N SER A 208 -13.76 3.11 2.39
CA SER A 208 -14.43 1.79 2.38
C SER A 208 -14.10 0.94 1.18
N ALA A 209 -13.66 1.53 0.10
CA ALA A 209 -13.29 0.86 -1.14
C ALA A 209 -11.85 1.20 -1.58
N ASP A 210 -10.98 1.57 -0.63
CA ASP A 210 -9.57 1.84 -0.90
C ASP A 210 -8.85 0.56 -1.37
N VAL A 211 -8.14 0.66 -2.48
CA VAL A 211 -7.27 -0.40 -3.03
C VAL A 211 -5.84 0.11 -3.28
N VAL A 212 -5.56 1.38 -2.99
CA VAL A 212 -4.31 2.01 -3.41
C VAL A 212 -3.56 2.71 -2.28
N ASN A 213 -4.24 3.10 -1.21
CA ASN A 213 -3.62 3.82 -0.10
C ASN A 213 -3.38 2.90 1.11
N MET A 214 -4.13 3.08 2.20
CA MET A 214 -3.83 2.39 3.46
C MET A 214 -4.09 0.89 3.42
N ASN A 215 -5.07 0.42 2.64
CA ASN A 215 -5.28 -1.02 2.46
C ASN A 215 -4.11 -1.68 1.71
N MET A 216 -3.56 -1.00 0.69
CA MET A 216 -2.37 -1.50 0.01
C MET A 216 -1.14 -1.44 0.93
N ALA A 217 -0.96 -0.36 1.70
CA ALA A 217 0.10 -0.26 2.70
C ALA A 217 0.04 -1.41 3.72
N ARG A 218 -1.18 -1.73 4.19
CA ARG A 218 -1.40 -2.85 5.11
C ARG A 218 -1.07 -4.20 4.48
N TYR A 219 -1.51 -4.44 3.24
CA TYR A 219 -1.22 -5.67 2.51
C TYR A 219 0.28 -5.86 2.34
N ALA A 220 0.97 -4.83 1.87
CA ALA A 220 2.41 -4.81 1.68
C ALA A 220 3.21 -4.77 3.00
N ARG A 221 2.56 -4.53 4.14
CA ARG A 221 3.21 -4.20 5.43
C ARG A 221 4.18 -3.03 5.30
N ALA A 222 3.87 -2.10 4.40
CA ALA A 222 4.72 -0.96 4.10
C ALA A 222 4.70 0.07 5.24
N ARG A 223 5.85 0.66 5.51
CA ARG A 223 5.91 1.89 6.30
C ARG A 223 5.50 3.06 5.43
N VAL A 224 4.61 3.91 5.94
CA VAL A 224 4.03 5.02 5.18
C VAL A 224 4.73 6.33 5.53
N LEU A 225 5.12 7.08 4.51
CA LEU A 225 5.53 8.49 4.61
C LEU A 225 4.42 9.35 4.02
N LEU A 226 3.89 10.28 4.82
CA LEU A 226 2.85 11.20 4.36
C LEU A 226 3.49 12.52 3.92
N ALA A 227 3.48 12.77 2.61
CA ALA A 227 4.02 13.98 2.01
C ALA A 227 2.97 15.09 1.91
N GLY A 228 3.37 16.31 2.17
CA GLY A 228 2.55 17.50 2.01
C GLY A 228 3.28 18.62 1.28
N ASP A 229 2.55 19.33 0.45
CA ASP A 229 3.02 20.48 -0.32
C ASP A 229 2.94 21.75 0.54
N ILE A 230 4.09 22.28 0.97
CA ILE A 230 4.11 23.49 1.82
C ILE A 230 3.91 24.77 1.02
N ASP A 231 4.22 24.76 -0.28
CA ASP A 231 4.07 25.95 -1.16
C ASP A 231 2.59 26.37 -1.30
N ARG A 232 1.64 25.44 -1.08
CA ARG A 232 0.20 25.73 -1.05
C ARG A 232 -0.29 26.37 0.26
N GLY A 233 0.54 26.41 1.28
CA GLY A 233 0.14 26.84 2.62
C GLY A 233 -0.60 25.76 3.42
N GLY A 234 -0.60 25.87 4.76
CA GLY A 234 -1.38 25.00 5.64
C GLY A 234 -0.95 23.53 5.71
N VAL A 235 0.28 23.17 5.33
CA VAL A 235 0.76 21.80 5.26
C VAL A 235 0.61 21.03 6.58
N TYR A 236 0.91 21.67 7.71
CA TYR A 236 0.78 21.04 9.04
C TYR A 236 -0.66 20.79 9.43
N ALA A 237 -1.58 21.69 9.06
CA ALA A 237 -3.02 21.46 9.23
C ALA A 237 -3.50 20.30 8.36
N SER A 238 -3.00 20.17 7.13
CA SER A 238 -3.30 19.05 6.23
C SER A 238 -2.77 17.73 6.78
N PHE A 239 -1.58 17.70 7.38
CA PHE A 239 -1.04 16.54 8.07
C PHE A 239 -1.93 16.11 9.24
N LEU A 240 -2.28 17.05 10.11
CA LEU A 240 -3.14 16.77 11.27
C LEU A 240 -4.54 16.33 10.84
N GLY A 241 -5.15 17.01 9.87
CA GLY A 241 -6.45 16.62 9.33
C GLY A 241 -6.43 15.19 8.79
N THR A 242 -5.44 14.85 7.98
CA THR A 242 -5.26 13.48 7.47
C THR A 242 -5.05 12.48 8.61
N TRP A 243 -4.17 12.78 9.57
CA TRP A 243 -3.95 11.95 10.75
C TRP A 243 -5.22 11.71 11.57
N MET A 244 -6.07 12.71 11.73
CA MET A 244 -7.33 12.59 12.47
C MET A 244 -8.33 11.66 11.78
N THR A 245 -8.25 11.50 10.46
CA THR A 245 -9.10 10.56 9.72
C THR A 245 -8.60 9.10 9.81
N PHE A 246 -7.38 8.87 10.31
CA PHE A 246 -6.79 7.54 10.38
C PHE A 246 -7.38 6.71 11.53
N ALA A 247 -7.72 5.46 11.21
CA ALA A 247 -8.00 4.44 12.21
C ALA A 247 -6.71 4.08 12.99
N PRO A 248 -6.80 3.47 14.18
CA PRO A 248 -5.62 3.10 14.97
C PRO A 248 -4.57 2.31 14.18
N TRP A 249 -4.96 1.30 13.42
CA TRP A 249 -4.06 0.49 12.61
C TRP A 249 -3.38 1.27 11.46
N GLU A 250 -4.06 2.30 10.90
CA GLU A 250 -3.47 3.17 9.88
C GLU A 250 -2.40 4.07 10.49
N LYS A 251 -2.64 4.55 11.71
CA LYS A 251 -1.68 5.34 12.49
C LYS A 251 -0.39 4.56 12.79
N GLU A 252 -0.50 3.26 13.02
CA GLU A 252 0.66 2.38 13.25
C GLU A 252 1.56 2.27 12.01
N LEU A 253 0.99 2.23 10.83
CA LEU A 253 1.74 2.15 9.57
C LEU A 253 2.50 3.45 9.26
N LEU A 254 2.00 4.61 9.70
CA LEU A 254 2.67 5.88 9.44
C LEU A 254 4.01 5.95 10.17
N ALA A 255 5.08 6.14 9.42
CA ALA A 255 6.43 6.34 9.96
C ALA A 255 6.71 7.82 10.28
N GLY A 256 6.19 8.74 9.47
CA GLY A 256 6.37 10.18 9.66
C GLY A 256 5.87 11.01 8.49
N PHE A 257 6.18 12.30 8.56
CA PHE A 257 5.74 13.29 7.60
C PHE A 257 6.92 13.79 6.75
N VAL A 258 6.63 14.17 5.51
CA VAL A 258 7.58 14.75 4.56
C VAL A 258 7.04 16.10 4.12
N VAL A 259 7.72 17.17 4.49
CA VAL A 259 7.43 18.51 3.99
C VAL A 259 8.11 18.67 2.64
N ASN A 260 7.33 18.88 1.58
CA ASN A 260 7.84 18.96 0.21
C ASN A 260 7.67 20.37 -0.35
N LYS A 261 8.50 20.72 -1.33
CA LYS A 261 8.50 22.00 -2.06
C LYS A 261 8.75 23.22 -1.18
N PHE A 262 9.62 23.08 -0.20
CA PHE A 262 9.94 24.17 0.73
C PHE A 262 10.84 25.22 0.08
N ARG A 263 10.56 26.47 0.42
CA ARG A 263 11.41 27.64 0.05
C ARG A 263 11.76 28.40 1.30
N GLY A 264 13.03 28.61 1.55
CA GLY A 264 13.52 29.38 2.68
C GLY A 264 14.40 28.55 3.63
N ASP A 265 14.52 29.02 4.86
CA ASP A 265 15.33 28.41 5.90
C ASP A 265 14.52 27.33 6.65
N PRO A 266 14.89 26.03 6.58
CA PRO A 266 14.17 24.94 7.21
C PRO A 266 14.18 25.02 8.75
N ASP A 267 15.13 25.73 9.38
CA ASP A 267 15.20 25.85 10.83
C ASP A 267 13.98 26.61 11.40
N LEU A 268 13.37 27.48 10.60
CA LEU A 268 12.14 28.18 10.96
C LEU A 268 10.94 27.24 11.18
N LEU A 269 11.02 26.01 10.70
CA LEU A 269 9.96 25.00 10.84
C LEU A 269 10.07 24.19 12.15
N ALA A 270 11.12 24.33 12.92
CA ALA A 270 11.37 23.53 14.13
C ALA A 270 10.22 23.58 15.17
N PRO A 271 9.57 24.72 15.44
CA PRO A 271 8.40 24.74 16.35
C PRO A 271 7.22 23.92 15.82
N ALA A 272 6.97 23.98 14.50
CA ALA A 272 5.91 23.20 13.86
C ALA A 272 6.22 21.70 13.88
N HIS A 273 7.48 21.30 13.69
CA HIS A 273 7.90 19.89 13.80
C HIS A 273 7.70 19.37 15.23
N SER A 274 8.04 20.17 16.24
CA SER A 274 7.80 19.83 17.65
C SER A 274 6.29 19.69 17.95
N TYR A 275 5.49 20.60 17.42
CA TYR A 275 4.04 20.53 17.54
C TYR A 275 3.47 19.24 16.91
N MET A 276 3.93 18.88 15.70
CA MET A 276 3.51 17.64 15.04
C MET A 276 3.85 16.41 15.87
N ARG A 277 5.08 16.33 16.36
CA ARG A 277 5.52 15.22 17.21
C ARG A 277 4.69 15.09 18.49
N ASN A 278 4.40 16.20 19.14
CA ASN A 278 3.60 16.20 20.36
C ASN A 278 2.14 15.77 20.12
N ARG A 279 1.55 16.13 18.98
CA ARG A 279 0.17 15.82 18.64
C ARG A 279 -0.05 14.42 18.07
N THR A 280 0.94 13.88 17.37
CA THR A 280 0.78 12.62 16.61
C THR A 280 1.68 11.49 17.10
N GLY A 281 2.71 11.80 17.88
CA GLY A 281 3.78 10.87 18.22
C GLY A 281 4.70 10.53 17.02
N LYS A 282 4.50 11.19 15.85
CA LYS A 282 5.27 10.92 14.62
C LYS A 282 6.12 12.12 14.24
N PRO A 283 7.37 11.89 13.79
CA PRO A 283 8.28 12.99 13.41
C PRO A 283 7.94 13.56 12.03
N VAL A 284 8.32 14.80 11.78
CA VAL A 284 8.62 15.28 10.44
C VAL A 284 10.04 14.79 10.13
N LEU A 285 10.19 13.94 9.13
CA LEU A 285 11.43 13.23 8.83
C LEU A 285 12.36 14.04 7.95
N VAL A 286 11.79 14.80 7.03
CA VAL A 286 12.58 15.56 6.06
C VAL A 286 11.79 16.75 5.54
N VAL A 287 12.52 17.84 5.26
CA VAL A 287 12.07 19.00 4.50
C VAL A 287 12.78 18.99 3.16
N ILE A 288 12.02 18.86 2.07
CA ILE A 288 12.56 18.79 0.72
C ILE A 288 12.39 20.16 0.06
N PRO A 289 13.46 20.76 -0.42
CA PRO A 289 13.39 22.06 -1.07
C PRO A 289 12.59 22.00 -2.38
N MET A 290 12.06 23.15 -2.79
CA MET A 290 11.46 23.28 -4.11
C MET A 290 12.53 23.04 -5.16
N MET A 291 12.37 21.98 -5.91
CA MET A 291 13.23 21.68 -7.06
C MET A 291 12.65 22.37 -8.29
N ARG A 292 13.51 23.04 -9.05
CA ARG A 292 13.17 23.62 -10.36
C ARG A 292 13.55 22.62 -11.44
N ASP A 293 12.89 22.70 -12.58
CA ASP A 293 13.22 21.93 -13.80
C ASP A 293 13.15 20.39 -13.66
N ILE A 294 12.24 19.91 -12.82
CA ILE A 294 11.88 18.49 -12.79
C ILE A 294 10.68 18.30 -13.70
N ASN A 295 10.91 18.14 -14.99
CA ASN A 295 9.90 17.83 -16.00
C ASN A 295 10.12 16.43 -16.58
#